data_aada406bf2a53e6322d40c0c6cbebd67
#
_entry.id   aada406bf2a53e6322d40c0c6cbebd67
#
_cell.length_a   1.000
_cell.length_b   1.000
_cell.length_c   1.000
_cell.angle_alpha   90.00
_cell.angle_beta   90.00
_cell.angle_gamma   90.00
#
_symmetry.space_group_name_H-M   'P 1'
#
loop_
_entity.id
_entity.type
_entity.pdbx_description
1 polymer ?
#
loop_
_entity_poly.entity_id
_entity_poly.type
_entity_poly.pdbx_seq_one_letter_code
_entity_poly.pdbx_strand_id
1 'polypeptide(L)'
;ETEERLNEILDGKTLDELMQEQLSFSEQIPLLDAVKSALKAACEQKEEIGRQEDVMQKDSVELTDWGSKKECYEREIRSLTSRLDELEALVQINELTKVRAELKEGEPCPVCGSLEHPFAANLPPEVATAKERLVGVKEELADLQKNQKEADRKIDILKDRMLFSEKHLKDLRKNLDLAEEELKLKCDIAGLAREGVTEKAAAVSVSYTHLRAHETDSYL
;
A
#
# COMPACT_ATOMS: atom_id res chain seq x y z
N GLU A 1 47.91 58.69 6.17
CA GLU A 1 48.09 57.20 6.16
C GLU A 1 47.15 56.47 7.14
N THR A 2 47.00 56.92 8.42
CA THR A 2 46.10 56.27 9.38
C THR A 2 44.62 56.63 9.15
N GLU A 3 44.33 57.87 8.76
CA GLU A 3 42.96 58.33 8.44
C GLU A 3 42.49 57.76 7.10
N GLU A 4 43.37 57.67 6.12
CA GLU A 4 43.07 57.06 4.81
C GLU A 4 42.75 55.55 4.93
N ARG A 5 43.51 54.79 5.74
CA ARG A 5 43.26 53.43 6.05
C ARG A 5 41.95 53.23 6.86
N LEU A 6 41.62 54.17 7.76
CA LEU A 6 40.37 54.11 8.49
C LEU A 6 39.18 54.35 7.58
N ASN A 7 39.27 55.30 6.66
CA ASN A 7 38.22 55.55 5.66
C ASN A 7 38.06 54.38 4.64
N GLU A 8 39.17 53.74 4.26
CA GLU A 8 39.09 52.52 3.44
C GLU A 8 38.41 51.37 4.16
N ILE A 9 38.68 51.15 5.46
CA ILE A 9 38.03 50.13 6.28
C ILE A 9 36.55 50.42 6.51
N LEU A 10 36.18 51.68 6.69
CA LEU A 10 34.82 52.13 6.93
C LEU A 10 33.99 52.24 5.64
N ASP A 11 34.60 52.03 4.46
CA ASP A 11 33.90 52.13 3.15
C ASP A 11 33.06 53.41 3.00
N GLY A 12 33.58 54.53 3.54
CA GLY A 12 32.91 55.82 3.53
C GLY A 12 31.74 55.98 4.48
N LYS A 13 31.46 55.00 5.37
CA LYS A 13 30.39 55.05 6.36
C LYS A 13 30.91 55.61 7.69
N THR A 14 30.06 56.29 8.42
CA THR A 14 30.34 56.75 9.79
C THR A 14 30.17 55.58 10.78
N LEU A 15 30.77 55.69 11.95
CA LEU A 15 30.63 54.71 13.03
C LEU A 15 29.15 54.55 13.45
N ASP A 16 28.39 55.63 13.47
CA ASP A 16 26.98 55.62 13.81
C ASP A 16 26.15 54.87 12.75
N GLU A 17 26.47 55.03 11.46
CA GLU A 17 25.81 54.29 10.38
C GLU A 17 26.12 52.79 10.48
N LEU A 18 27.36 52.39 10.78
CA LEU A 18 27.71 50.99 10.96
C LEU A 18 27.06 50.39 12.21
N MET A 19 26.94 51.15 13.31
CA MET A 19 26.18 50.73 14.49
C MET A 19 24.71 50.56 14.23
N GLN A 20 24.08 51.43 13.45
CA GLN A 20 22.66 51.27 13.04
C GLN A 20 22.46 50.07 12.11
N GLU A 21 23.37 49.85 11.17
CA GLU A 21 23.34 48.61 10.33
C GLU A 21 23.47 47.36 11.18
N GLN A 22 24.40 47.32 12.12
CA GLN A 22 24.59 46.18 13.02
C GLN A 22 23.35 45.91 13.88
N LEU A 23 22.70 46.97 14.42
CA LEU A 23 21.42 46.84 15.12
C LEU A 23 20.33 46.28 14.22
N SER A 24 20.19 46.81 13.00
CA SER A 24 19.22 46.33 12.01
C SER A 24 19.42 44.85 11.66
N PHE A 25 20.66 44.42 11.42
CA PHE A 25 20.98 43.01 11.20
C PHE A 25 20.67 42.14 12.42
N SER A 26 21.00 42.62 13.63
CA SER A 26 20.68 41.91 14.88
C SER A 26 19.19 41.70 15.10
N GLU A 27 18.34 42.60 14.63
CA GLU A 27 16.88 42.45 14.67
C GLU A 27 16.34 41.55 13.56
N GLN A 28 16.98 41.53 12.38
CA GLN A 28 16.53 40.74 11.23
C GLN A 28 16.92 39.26 11.32
N ILE A 29 18.07 38.92 11.89
CA ILE A 29 18.57 37.54 12.01
C ILE A 29 17.54 36.62 12.68
N PRO A 30 16.96 36.91 13.85
CA PRO A 30 15.97 36.02 14.49
C PRO A 30 14.68 35.87 13.67
N LEU A 31 14.28 36.88 12.92
CA LEU A 31 13.13 36.81 12.03
C LEU A 31 13.38 35.84 10.86
N LEU A 32 14.57 35.92 10.25
CA LEU A 32 14.98 35.01 9.19
C LEU A 32 15.13 33.57 9.70
N ASP A 33 15.66 33.36 10.89
CA ASP A 33 15.74 32.03 11.51
C ASP A 33 14.36 31.44 11.81
N ALA A 34 13.40 32.30 12.23
CA ALA A 34 12.02 31.88 12.43
C ALA A 34 11.34 31.46 11.12
N VAL A 35 11.55 32.20 10.02
CA VAL A 35 11.05 31.86 8.68
C VAL A 35 11.68 30.54 8.20
N LYS A 36 13.00 30.37 8.35
CA LYS A 36 13.72 29.17 7.98
C LYS A 36 13.21 27.94 8.73
N SER A 37 12.95 28.08 10.03
CA SER A 37 12.38 27.00 10.86
C SER A 37 10.98 26.59 10.39
N ALA A 38 10.10 27.56 10.13
CA ALA A 38 8.74 27.29 9.65
C ALA A 38 8.74 26.66 8.26
N LEU A 39 9.60 27.12 7.37
CA LEU A 39 9.78 26.54 6.05
C LEU A 39 10.23 25.07 6.12
N LYS A 40 11.21 24.78 6.97
CA LYS A 40 11.69 23.43 7.20
C LYS A 40 10.56 22.52 7.69
N ALA A 41 9.76 22.99 8.64
CA ALA A 41 8.61 22.23 9.15
C ALA A 41 7.57 21.93 8.05
N ALA A 42 7.24 22.91 7.21
CA ALA A 42 6.32 22.72 6.09
C ALA A 42 6.88 21.74 5.04
N CYS A 43 8.18 21.80 4.74
CA CYS A 43 8.84 20.85 3.83
C CYS A 43 8.81 19.42 4.39
N GLU A 44 9.13 19.22 5.67
CA GLU A 44 9.09 17.90 6.33
C GLU A 44 7.68 17.29 6.30
N GLN A 45 6.65 18.10 6.49
CA GLN A 45 5.26 17.65 6.37
C GLN A 45 4.91 17.23 4.94
N LYS A 46 5.35 17.99 3.92
CA LYS A 46 5.13 17.63 2.50
C LYS A 46 5.82 16.32 2.12
N GLU A 47 7.06 16.14 2.56
CA GLU A 47 7.79 14.90 2.32
C GLU A 47 7.11 13.69 2.98
N GLU A 48 6.59 13.86 4.21
CA GLU A 48 5.88 12.78 4.90
C GLU A 48 4.58 12.44 4.19
N ILE A 49 3.82 13.43 3.72
CA ILE A 49 2.62 13.21 2.90
C ILE A 49 2.97 12.40 1.65
N GLY A 50 4.04 12.78 0.92
CA GLY A 50 4.49 12.03 -0.26
C GLY A 50 4.82 10.57 0.06
N ARG A 51 5.55 10.32 1.16
CA ARG A 51 5.85 8.94 1.61
C ARG A 51 4.59 8.13 1.91
N GLN A 52 3.60 8.73 2.56
CA GLN A 52 2.34 8.05 2.90
C GLN A 52 1.46 7.81 1.66
N GLU A 53 1.44 8.73 0.71
CA GLU A 53 0.76 8.57 -0.58
C GLU A 53 1.37 7.43 -1.40
N ASP A 54 2.70 7.30 -1.43
CA ASP A 54 3.41 6.20 -2.08
C ASP A 54 3.07 4.83 -1.45
N VAL A 55 2.98 4.77 -0.11
CA VAL A 55 2.57 3.55 0.60
C VAL A 55 1.13 3.19 0.23
N MET A 56 0.22 4.15 0.25
CA MET A 56 -1.19 3.92 -0.08
C MET A 56 -1.37 3.49 -1.55
N GLN A 57 -0.57 4.02 -2.47
CA GLN A 57 -0.57 3.59 -3.86
C GLN A 57 -0.14 2.13 -4.02
N LYS A 58 0.90 1.70 -3.31
CA LYS A 58 1.36 0.30 -3.29
C LYS A 58 0.28 -0.63 -2.74
N ASP A 59 -0.35 -0.24 -1.63
CA ASP A 59 -1.43 -1.00 -1.01
C ASP A 59 -2.64 -1.14 -1.94
N SER A 60 -2.97 -0.09 -2.69
CA SER A 60 -4.05 -0.12 -3.69
C SER A 60 -3.76 -1.11 -4.82
N VAL A 61 -2.53 -1.15 -5.32
CA VAL A 61 -2.12 -2.11 -6.35
C VAL A 61 -2.18 -3.55 -5.80
N GLU A 62 -1.67 -3.77 -4.58
CA GLU A 62 -1.70 -5.09 -3.93
C GLU A 62 -3.14 -5.55 -3.67
N LEU A 63 -4.02 -4.64 -3.26
CA LEU A 63 -5.45 -4.92 -3.06
C LEU A 63 -6.13 -5.38 -4.36
N THR A 64 -5.80 -4.75 -5.48
CA THR A 64 -6.33 -5.13 -6.80
C THR A 64 -5.84 -6.51 -7.22
N ASP A 65 -4.57 -6.83 -6.97
CA ASP A 65 -3.98 -8.14 -7.26
C ASP A 65 -4.65 -9.25 -6.44
N TRP A 66 -4.80 -9.06 -5.12
CA TRP A 66 -5.49 -10.02 -4.27
C TRP A 66 -6.98 -10.15 -4.62
N GLY A 67 -7.65 -9.07 -5.02
CA GLY A 67 -9.01 -9.11 -5.54
C GLY A 67 -9.14 -10.01 -6.76
N SER A 68 -8.23 -9.86 -7.72
CA SER A 68 -8.19 -10.69 -8.93
C SER A 68 -7.93 -12.17 -8.64
N LYS A 69 -7.01 -12.46 -7.70
CA LYS A 69 -6.74 -13.82 -7.23
C LYS A 69 -7.97 -14.44 -6.57
N LYS A 70 -8.66 -13.71 -5.70
CA LYS A 70 -9.90 -14.16 -5.07
C LYS A 70 -10.95 -14.53 -6.10
N GLU A 71 -11.20 -13.68 -7.10
CA GLU A 71 -12.15 -13.96 -8.19
C GLU A 71 -11.76 -15.22 -8.99
N CYS A 72 -10.45 -15.46 -9.17
CA CYS A 72 -9.96 -16.68 -9.81
C CYS A 72 -10.32 -17.90 -8.97
N TYR A 73 -9.97 -17.90 -7.67
CA TYR A 73 -10.31 -19.01 -6.76
C TYR A 73 -11.81 -19.27 -6.70
N GLU A 74 -12.64 -18.23 -6.66
CA GLU A 74 -14.11 -18.38 -6.65
C GLU A 74 -14.64 -19.05 -7.92
N ARG A 75 -14.05 -18.75 -9.08
CA ARG A 75 -14.43 -19.40 -10.33
C ARG A 75 -14.04 -20.87 -10.35
N GLU A 76 -12.81 -21.18 -9.90
CA GLU A 76 -12.31 -22.54 -9.83
C GLU A 76 -13.09 -23.38 -8.81
N ILE A 77 -13.40 -22.84 -7.64
CA ILE A 77 -14.22 -23.49 -6.62
C ILE A 77 -15.61 -23.83 -7.18
N ARG A 78 -16.27 -22.90 -7.89
CA ARG A 78 -17.56 -23.19 -8.54
C ARG A 78 -17.46 -24.33 -9.56
N SER A 79 -16.41 -24.33 -10.38
CA SER A 79 -16.20 -25.39 -11.38
C SER A 79 -15.94 -26.74 -10.73
N LEU A 80 -15.10 -26.79 -9.70
CA LEU A 80 -14.81 -28.04 -8.97
C LEU A 80 -16.02 -28.54 -8.17
N THR A 81 -16.84 -27.64 -7.61
CA THR A 81 -18.08 -28.02 -6.92
C THR A 81 -19.04 -28.71 -7.86
N SER A 82 -19.27 -28.17 -9.07
CA SER A 82 -20.10 -28.84 -10.07
C SER A 82 -19.55 -30.23 -10.45
N ARG A 83 -18.23 -30.34 -10.62
CA ARG A 83 -17.58 -31.63 -10.93
C ARG A 83 -17.67 -32.61 -9.76
N LEU A 84 -17.61 -32.11 -8.52
CA LEU A 84 -17.81 -32.91 -7.31
C LEU A 84 -19.20 -33.57 -7.30
N ASP A 85 -20.25 -32.76 -7.56
CA ASP A 85 -21.65 -33.21 -7.59
C ASP A 85 -21.83 -34.32 -8.65
N GLU A 86 -21.25 -34.15 -9.84
CA GLU A 86 -21.26 -35.17 -10.91
C GLU A 86 -20.57 -36.48 -10.46
N LEU A 87 -19.40 -36.38 -9.84
CA LEU A 87 -18.66 -37.53 -9.36
C LEU A 87 -19.37 -38.25 -8.20
N GLU A 88 -20.01 -37.51 -7.30
CA GLU A 88 -20.79 -38.08 -6.19
C GLU A 88 -22.00 -38.86 -6.74
N ALA A 89 -22.68 -38.34 -7.75
CA ALA A 89 -23.75 -39.06 -8.42
C ALA A 89 -23.24 -40.36 -9.08
N LEU A 90 -22.08 -40.33 -9.75
CA LEU A 90 -21.46 -41.56 -10.32
C LEU A 90 -21.07 -42.57 -9.24
N VAL A 91 -20.56 -42.14 -8.10
CA VAL A 91 -20.24 -43.03 -6.97
C VAL A 91 -21.49 -43.69 -6.41
N GLN A 92 -22.62 -42.95 -6.28
CA GLN A 92 -23.90 -43.53 -5.85
C GLN A 92 -24.40 -44.59 -6.83
N ILE A 93 -24.29 -44.36 -8.14
CA ILE A 93 -24.61 -45.34 -9.16
C ILE A 93 -23.74 -46.61 -8.99
N ASN A 94 -22.45 -46.45 -8.67
CA ASN A 94 -21.55 -47.56 -8.41
C ASN A 94 -21.94 -48.39 -7.19
N GLU A 95 -22.44 -47.77 -6.12
CA GLU A 95 -22.93 -48.49 -4.93
C GLU A 95 -24.18 -49.31 -5.21
N LEU A 96 -25.09 -48.78 -6.03
CA LEU A 96 -26.24 -49.52 -6.53
C LEU A 96 -25.80 -50.71 -7.40
N THR A 97 -24.63 -50.67 -8.02
CA THR A 97 -24.11 -51.77 -8.87
C THR A 97 -23.59 -52.91 -8.02
N LYS A 98 -23.15 -52.72 -6.79
CA LYS A 98 -22.82 -53.83 -5.86
C LYS A 98 -24.07 -54.61 -5.54
N VAL A 99 -25.20 -53.92 -5.29
CA VAL A 99 -26.51 -54.56 -5.11
C VAL A 99 -26.94 -55.34 -6.35
N ARG A 100 -26.61 -54.81 -7.56
CA ARG A 100 -26.88 -55.49 -8.82
C ARG A 100 -26.05 -56.75 -9.01
N ALA A 101 -24.79 -56.78 -8.55
CA ALA A 101 -23.90 -57.94 -8.62
C ALA A 101 -24.39 -59.10 -7.73
N GLU A 102 -25.19 -58.82 -6.72
CA GLU A 102 -25.80 -59.85 -5.86
C GLU A 102 -27.14 -60.39 -6.38
N LEU A 103 -27.61 -59.84 -7.53
CA LEU A 103 -28.84 -60.28 -8.14
C LEU A 103 -28.69 -61.68 -8.75
N LYS A 104 -29.65 -62.55 -8.43
CA LYS A 104 -29.72 -63.87 -9.01
C LYS A 104 -30.77 -63.94 -10.09
N GLU A 105 -30.46 -64.67 -11.13
CA GLU A 105 -31.33 -64.82 -12.28
C GLU A 105 -32.69 -65.47 -11.83
N GLY A 106 -33.81 -64.85 -12.16
CA GLY A 106 -35.14 -65.32 -11.76
C GLY A 106 -35.61 -64.92 -10.38
N GLU A 107 -34.82 -64.23 -9.54
CA GLU A 107 -35.26 -63.64 -8.28
C GLU A 107 -35.65 -62.15 -8.47
N PRO A 108 -36.70 -61.66 -7.81
CA PRO A 108 -37.09 -60.26 -7.93
C PRO A 108 -36.05 -59.34 -7.29
N CYS A 109 -35.68 -58.28 -7.98
CA CYS A 109 -34.73 -57.29 -7.53
C CYS A 109 -35.21 -56.62 -6.21
N PRO A 110 -34.40 -56.56 -5.17
CA PRO A 110 -34.76 -55.91 -3.91
C PRO A 110 -34.96 -54.37 -4.01
N VAL A 111 -34.53 -53.73 -5.13
CA VAL A 111 -34.64 -52.29 -5.34
C VAL A 111 -35.87 -51.94 -6.15
N CYS A 112 -36.18 -52.67 -7.24
CA CYS A 112 -37.28 -52.31 -8.17
C CYS A 112 -38.26 -53.44 -8.46
N GLY A 113 -38.03 -54.67 -7.93
CA GLY A 113 -38.90 -55.81 -8.12
C GLY A 113 -38.82 -56.47 -9.51
N SER A 114 -38.02 -55.97 -10.45
CA SER A 114 -37.85 -56.55 -11.78
C SER A 114 -37.11 -57.86 -11.77
N LEU A 115 -37.48 -58.77 -12.71
CA LEU A 115 -36.79 -60.05 -12.88
C LEU A 115 -35.65 -59.98 -13.93
N GLU A 116 -35.62 -58.92 -14.73
CA GLU A 116 -34.64 -58.69 -15.80
C GLU A 116 -33.83 -57.41 -15.57
N HIS A 117 -32.49 -57.51 -15.61
CA HIS A 117 -31.56 -56.41 -15.43
C HIS A 117 -30.50 -56.39 -16.52
N PRO A 118 -30.75 -55.75 -17.68
CA PRO A 118 -29.85 -55.81 -18.83
C PRO A 118 -28.44 -55.18 -18.54
N PHE A 119 -28.31 -54.38 -17.50
CA PHE A 119 -27.06 -53.73 -17.12
C PHE A 119 -26.38 -54.36 -15.89
N ALA A 120 -26.80 -55.54 -15.44
CA ALA A 120 -26.20 -56.19 -14.26
C ALA A 120 -24.73 -56.63 -14.50
N ALA A 121 -24.37 -56.95 -15.74
CA ALA A 121 -23.10 -57.53 -16.10
C ALA A 121 -22.03 -56.54 -16.61
N ASN A 122 -22.43 -55.32 -17.07
CA ASN A 122 -21.48 -54.38 -17.66
C ASN A 122 -21.61 -52.97 -17.04
N LEU A 123 -20.64 -52.62 -16.20
CA LEU A 123 -20.42 -51.27 -15.67
C LEU A 123 -19.68 -50.43 -16.69
N PRO A 124 -20.12 -49.20 -16.96
CA PRO A 124 -19.28 -48.23 -17.69
C PRO A 124 -17.95 -48.03 -16.96
N PRO A 125 -16.79 -48.04 -17.67
CA PRO A 125 -15.46 -47.87 -17.06
C PRO A 125 -15.31 -46.54 -16.28
N GLU A 126 -16.09 -45.54 -16.60
CA GLU A 126 -16.10 -44.25 -15.93
C GLU A 126 -16.54 -44.34 -14.46
N VAL A 127 -17.38 -45.28 -14.12
CA VAL A 127 -17.89 -45.50 -12.76
C VAL A 127 -16.82 -46.10 -11.85
N ALA A 128 -15.94 -46.96 -12.38
CA ALA A 128 -14.88 -47.63 -11.61
C ALA A 128 -13.84 -46.63 -11.05
N THR A 129 -13.53 -45.58 -11.80
CA THR A 129 -12.52 -44.56 -11.42
C THR A 129 -13.10 -43.37 -10.67
N ALA A 130 -14.43 -43.30 -10.53
CA ALA A 130 -15.10 -42.13 -9.92
C ALA A 130 -14.69 -41.89 -8.47
N LYS A 131 -14.43 -42.94 -7.69
CA LYS A 131 -13.99 -42.82 -6.27
C LYS A 131 -12.62 -42.16 -6.12
N GLU A 132 -11.66 -42.54 -6.95
CA GLU A 132 -10.30 -41.99 -6.91
C GLU A 132 -10.32 -40.53 -7.35
N ARG A 133 -11.08 -40.21 -8.42
CA ARG A 133 -11.27 -38.81 -8.88
C ARG A 133 -11.99 -37.96 -7.84
N LEU A 134 -12.97 -38.50 -7.13
CA LEU A 134 -13.70 -37.80 -6.06
C LEU A 134 -12.78 -37.35 -4.95
N VAL A 135 -11.84 -38.19 -4.52
CA VAL A 135 -10.85 -37.85 -3.49
C VAL A 135 -9.96 -36.71 -3.98
N GLY A 136 -9.42 -36.79 -5.20
CA GLY A 136 -8.58 -35.73 -5.75
C GLY A 136 -9.30 -34.38 -5.85
N VAL A 137 -10.55 -34.38 -6.35
CA VAL A 137 -11.37 -33.16 -6.45
C VAL A 137 -11.66 -32.56 -5.07
N LYS A 138 -11.92 -33.39 -4.05
CA LYS A 138 -12.11 -32.90 -2.66
C LYS A 138 -10.85 -32.26 -2.10
N GLU A 139 -9.68 -32.81 -2.36
CA GLU A 139 -8.39 -32.25 -1.93
C GLU A 139 -8.12 -30.91 -2.63
N GLU A 140 -8.27 -30.85 -3.96
CA GLU A 140 -8.13 -29.60 -4.74
C GLU A 140 -9.10 -28.52 -4.24
N LEU A 141 -10.36 -28.88 -3.97
CA LEU A 141 -11.37 -27.95 -3.46
C LEU A 141 -10.97 -27.42 -2.08
N ALA A 142 -10.46 -28.27 -1.19
CA ALA A 142 -10.01 -27.86 0.14
C ALA A 142 -8.83 -26.88 0.06
N ASP A 143 -7.87 -27.13 -0.84
CA ASP A 143 -6.73 -26.24 -1.04
C ASP A 143 -7.16 -24.87 -1.62
N LEU A 144 -8.05 -24.87 -2.61
CA LEU A 144 -8.58 -23.63 -3.16
C LEU A 144 -9.39 -22.82 -2.13
N GLN A 145 -10.20 -23.48 -1.32
CA GLN A 145 -10.93 -22.82 -0.23
C GLN A 145 -9.99 -22.23 0.82
N LYS A 146 -8.86 -22.89 1.09
CA LYS A 146 -7.82 -22.37 1.97
C LYS A 146 -7.17 -21.12 1.37
N ASN A 147 -6.82 -21.17 0.08
CA ASN A 147 -6.23 -20.04 -0.64
C ASN A 147 -7.18 -18.85 -0.73
N GLN A 148 -8.47 -19.11 -0.95
CA GLN A 148 -9.52 -18.07 -0.92
C GLN A 148 -9.59 -17.38 0.45
N LYS A 149 -9.59 -18.15 1.55
CA LYS A 149 -9.59 -17.58 2.91
C LYS A 149 -8.34 -16.75 3.20
N GLU A 150 -7.19 -17.16 2.65
CA GLU A 150 -5.98 -16.36 2.77
C GLU A 150 -6.07 -15.05 1.98
N ALA A 151 -6.60 -15.08 0.77
CA ALA A 151 -6.86 -13.89 -0.03
C ALA A 151 -7.84 -12.93 0.68
N ASP A 152 -8.93 -13.44 1.25
CA ASP A 152 -9.88 -12.64 2.03
C ASP A 152 -9.18 -11.92 3.21
N ARG A 153 -8.35 -12.65 3.98
CA ARG A 153 -7.60 -12.06 5.09
C ARG A 153 -6.63 -10.96 4.62
N LYS A 154 -5.95 -11.17 3.49
CA LYS A 154 -5.04 -10.17 2.93
C LYS A 154 -5.79 -8.92 2.48
N ILE A 155 -6.92 -9.10 1.83
CA ILE A 155 -7.81 -8.02 1.39
C ILE A 155 -8.28 -7.21 2.60
N ASP A 156 -8.72 -7.86 3.67
CA ASP A 156 -9.22 -7.18 4.88
C ASP A 156 -8.08 -6.37 5.56
N ILE A 157 -6.90 -6.96 5.71
CA ILE A 157 -5.72 -6.26 6.28
C ILE A 157 -5.35 -5.04 5.43
N LEU A 158 -5.35 -5.16 4.09
CA LEU A 158 -5.03 -4.06 3.20
C LEU A 158 -6.07 -2.94 3.28
N LYS A 159 -7.35 -3.27 3.34
CA LYS A 159 -8.44 -2.29 3.53
C LYS A 159 -8.31 -1.53 4.83
N ASP A 160 -8.03 -2.22 5.94
CA ASP A 160 -7.85 -1.60 7.24
C ASP A 160 -6.62 -0.67 7.25
N ARG A 161 -5.52 -1.11 6.62
CA ARG A 161 -4.31 -0.29 6.48
C ARG A 161 -4.56 0.96 5.64
N MET A 162 -5.26 0.83 4.52
CA MET A 162 -5.64 1.97 3.67
C MET A 162 -6.54 2.95 4.42
N LEU A 163 -7.53 2.47 5.16
CA LEU A 163 -8.40 3.32 5.96
C LEU A 163 -7.63 4.10 7.04
N PHE A 164 -6.65 3.45 7.67
CA PHE A 164 -5.75 4.11 8.63
C PHE A 164 -4.89 5.17 7.93
N SER A 165 -4.29 4.83 6.79
CA SER A 165 -3.46 5.75 5.99
C SER A 165 -4.25 6.96 5.50
N GLU A 166 -5.51 6.79 5.08
CA GLU A 166 -6.38 7.90 4.69
C GLU A 166 -6.62 8.89 5.84
N LYS A 167 -6.89 8.36 7.05
CA LYS A 167 -7.07 9.21 8.24
C LYS A 167 -5.78 9.95 8.57
N HIS A 168 -4.65 9.24 8.55
CA HIS A 168 -3.35 9.83 8.81
C HIS A 168 -2.98 10.92 7.80
N LEU A 169 -3.21 10.68 6.50
CA LEU A 169 -3.01 11.67 5.45
C LEU A 169 -3.88 12.92 5.66
N LYS A 170 -5.11 12.75 6.11
CA LYS A 170 -5.98 13.87 6.43
C LYS A 170 -5.41 14.73 7.56
N ASP A 171 -4.87 14.10 8.60
CA ASP A 171 -4.25 14.80 9.72
C ASP A 171 -2.94 15.49 9.30
N LEU A 172 -2.11 14.82 8.50
CA LEU A 172 -0.88 15.40 7.94
C LEU A 172 -1.17 16.62 7.06
N ARG A 173 -2.18 16.56 6.19
CA ARG A 173 -2.58 17.71 5.36
C ARG A 173 -3.05 18.89 6.20
N LYS A 174 -3.82 18.62 7.26
CA LYS A 174 -4.23 19.67 8.20
C LYS A 174 -3.03 20.31 8.90
N ASN A 175 -2.05 19.50 9.32
CA ASN A 175 -0.82 19.99 9.93
C ASN A 175 0.02 20.80 8.93
N LEU A 176 0.04 20.41 7.66
CA LEU A 176 0.68 21.17 6.60
C LEU A 176 0.02 22.53 6.40
N ASP A 177 -1.32 22.58 6.34
CA ASP A 177 -2.07 23.85 6.22
C ASP A 177 -1.69 24.82 7.36
N LEU A 178 -1.62 24.31 8.60
CA LEU A 178 -1.21 25.12 9.77
C LEU A 178 0.25 25.59 9.66
N ALA A 179 1.15 24.72 9.19
CA ALA A 179 2.56 25.08 9.01
C ALA A 179 2.74 26.12 7.88
N GLU A 180 1.95 26.03 6.82
CA GLU A 180 1.95 27.00 5.72
C GLU A 180 1.36 28.37 6.16
N GLU A 181 0.34 28.36 7.01
CA GLU A 181 -0.21 29.59 7.62
C GLU A 181 0.82 30.24 8.55
N GLU A 182 1.52 29.45 9.38
CA GLU A 182 2.59 29.95 10.25
C GLU A 182 3.75 30.53 9.45
N LEU A 183 4.19 29.83 8.39
CA LEU A 183 5.22 30.33 7.48
C LEU A 183 4.82 31.67 6.85
N LYS A 184 3.57 31.76 6.39
CA LYS A 184 3.00 32.97 5.82
C LYS A 184 3.11 34.15 6.78
N LEU A 185 2.66 33.95 8.03
CA LEU A 185 2.69 34.99 9.07
C LEU A 185 4.13 35.46 9.37
N LYS A 186 5.09 34.50 9.45
CA LYS A 186 6.50 34.81 9.69
C LYS A 186 7.15 35.55 8.52
N CYS A 187 6.81 35.21 7.28
CA CYS A 187 7.25 35.94 6.10
C CYS A 187 6.70 37.39 6.09
N ASP A 188 5.43 37.57 6.40
CA ASP A 188 4.79 38.89 6.47
C ASP A 188 5.45 39.79 7.56
N ILE A 189 5.78 39.20 8.73
CA ILE A 189 6.50 39.91 9.81
C ILE A 189 7.94 40.27 9.38
N ALA A 190 8.61 39.38 8.65
CA ALA A 190 9.97 39.61 8.18
C ALA A 190 10.05 40.51 6.93
N GLY A 191 8.92 40.96 6.38
CA GLY A 191 8.86 41.76 5.16
C GLY A 191 9.33 41.03 3.90
N LEU A 192 9.29 39.70 3.89
CA LEU A 192 9.74 38.86 2.76
C LEU A 192 8.60 38.63 1.79
N ALA A 193 8.84 38.89 0.50
CA ALA A 193 7.90 38.55 -0.56
C ALA A 193 7.76 37.03 -0.71
N ARG A 194 6.52 36.52 -0.80
CA ARG A 194 6.20 35.08 -0.90
C ARG A 194 6.70 34.41 -2.17
N GLU A 195 6.76 35.15 -3.28
CA GLU A 195 7.18 34.66 -4.58
C GLU A 195 8.67 34.32 -4.55
N GLY A 196 8.99 33.04 -4.46
CA GLY A 196 10.34 32.53 -4.50
C GLY A 196 10.90 31.95 -3.20
N VAL A 197 10.21 32.08 -2.06
CA VAL A 197 10.67 31.47 -0.78
C VAL A 197 10.54 29.94 -0.86
N THR A 198 9.49 29.40 -1.47
CA THR A 198 9.27 27.97 -1.63
C THR A 198 10.19 27.33 -2.68
N GLU A 199 10.46 27.99 -3.81
CA GLU A 199 11.38 27.49 -4.84
C GLU A 199 12.85 27.71 -4.47
N LYS A 200 13.19 28.88 -3.91
CA LYS A 200 14.56 29.18 -3.45
C LYS A 200 14.97 28.38 -2.21
N ALA A 201 14.04 28.00 -1.34
CA ALA A 201 14.38 27.21 -0.16
C ALA A 201 14.78 25.78 -0.48
N ALA A 202 14.19 25.16 -1.50
CA ALA A 202 14.68 23.88 -2.03
C ALA A 202 16.11 24.01 -2.58
N ALA A 203 16.39 25.11 -3.31
CA ALA A 203 17.72 25.38 -3.87
C ALA A 203 18.76 25.76 -2.80
N VAL A 204 18.37 26.54 -1.76
CA VAL A 204 19.25 26.96 -0.66
C VAL A 204 19.60 25.79 0.27
N SER A 205 18.67 24.85 0.50
CA SER A 205 18.94 23.63 1.27
C SER A 205 20.04 22.78 0.60
N VAL A 206 20.03 22.66 -0.72
CA VAL A 206 21.06 21.93 -1.49
C VAL A 206 22.40 22.67 -1.46
N SER A 207 22.39 23.99 -1.59
CA SER A 207 23.63 24.80 -1.58
C SER A 207 24.28 24.87 -0.20
N TYR A 208 23.50 24.87 0.89
CA TYR A 208 24.03 24.92 2.26
C TYR A 208 24.66 23.60 2.70
N THR A 209 24.12 22.46 2.28
CA THR A 209 24.77 21.16 2.50
C THR A 209 26.10 21.05 1.77
N HIS A 210 26.23 21.62 0.57
CA HIS A 210 27.49 21.67 -0.16
C HIS A 210 28.51 22.61 0.48
N LEU A 211 28.12 23.78 0.97
CA LEU A 211 29.01 24.71 1.67
C LEU A 211 29.54 24.13 2.98
N ARG A 212 28.70 23.44 3.77
CA ARG A 212 29.11 22.81 5.03
C ARG A 212 30.04 21.60 4.80
N ALA A 213 29.88 20.87 3.69
CA ALA A 213 30.81 19.80 3.31
C ALA A 213 32.19 20.36 2.94
N HIS A 214 32.25 21.53 2.30
CA HIS A 214 33.52 22.20 1.96
C HIS A 214 34.25 22.81 3.18
N GLU A 215 33.51 23.28 4.20
CA GLU A 215 34.13 23.78 5.45
C GLU A 215 34.76 22.65 6.27
N THR A 216 34.19 21.45 6.28
CA THR A 216 34.75 20.30 6.98
C THR A 216 35.97 19.69 6.30
N ASP A 217 36.10 19.81 4.99
CA ASP A 217 37.31 19.33 4.25
C ASP A 217 38.52 20.31 4.33
N SER A 218 38.29 21.54 4.81
CA SER A 218 39.35 22.53 4.94
C SER A 218 40.10 22.46 6.28
N TYR A 219 39.69 21.60 7.19
CA TYR A 219 40.31 21.41 8.54
C TYR A 219 40.96 20.02 8.73
N LEU A 220 41.16 19.26 7.67
CA LEU A 220 41.96 18.04 7.60
C LEU A 220 43.21 18.27 6.74
#